data_ba794799e6c847a6ae2db771ff92f84f
#
_entry.id   ba794799e6c847a6ae2db771ff92f84f
#
_cell.length_a   1.000
_cell.length_b   1.000
_cell.length_c   1.000
_cell.angle_alpha   90.00
_cell.angle_beta   90.00
_cell.angle_gamma   90.00
#
_symmetry.space_group_name_H-M   'P 1'
#
loop_
_entity.id
_entity.type
_entity.pdbx_description
1 polymer ?
#
loop_
_entity_poly.entity_id
_entity_poly.type
_entity_poly.pdbx_seq_one_letter_code
_entity_poly.pdbx_strand_id
1 'polypeptide(L)'
;MTKIQNLKQLEKHISKHLATRNLTYFDLFVIENSPFVEENVLKIWRTLENLHLSKLLRNIGLSGFPRKHMEKILSVAVIKPFAIQDIFNPFFSNNEISQFCQIHDLLLIGMSPLDYLNSKGKLLTNSTVTEIARNHNASPAQTLLAWAIQSQTLPVIQTLNTDHVKENIMLSDLKLSEKEMRDICQLTETE
;
A
#
# COMPACT_ATOMS: atom_id res chain seq x y z
N MET A 1 -5.62 12.20 10.48
CA MET A 1 -6.02 12.39 9.06
C MET A 1 -6.73 13.71 8.91
N THR A 2 -6.27 14.60 8.05
CA THR A 2 -6.94 15.89 7.81
C THR A 2 -7.89 15.71 6.64
N LYS A 3 -9.20 15.85 6.87
CA LYS A 3 -10.20 15.78 5.79
C LYS A 3 -10.03 17.00 4.89
N ILE A 4 -9.64 16.78 3.63
CA ILE A 4 -9.56 17.83 2.62
C ILE A 4 -10.98 18.13 2.15
N GLN A 5 -11.47 19.32 2.45
CA GLN A 5 -12.81 19.78 2.05
C GLN A 5 -12.74 20.92 1.03
N ASN A 6 -11.54 21.40 0.70
CA ASN A 6 -11.33 22.50 -0.23
C ASN A 6 -9.93 22.39 -0.87
N LEU A 7 -9.88 22.51 -2.20
CA LEU A 7 -8.62 22.44 -2.97
C LEU A 7 -7.60 23.51 -2.58
N LYS A 8 -8.05 24.74 -2.27
CA LYS A 8 -7.15 25.82 -1.81
C LYS A 8 -6.49 25.54 -0.47
N GLN A 9 -7.08 24.62 0.31
CA GLN A 9 -6.52 24.21 1.60
C GLN A 9 -5.47 23.12 1.44
N LEU A 10 -5.48 22.33 0.34
CA LEU A 10 -4.56 21.21 0.13
C LEU A 10 -3.11 21.67 0.13
N GLU A 11 -2.77 22.66 -0.70
CA GLU A 11 -1.42 23.21 -0.77
C GLU A 11 -0.97 23.80 0.58
N LYS A 12 -1.85 24.58 1.22
CA LYS A 12 -1.58 25.15 2.55
C LYS A 12 -1.36 24.07 3.61
N HIS A 13 -2.12 22.97 3.56
CA HIS A 13 -1.94 21.85 4.47
C HIS A 13 -0.60 21.16 4.25
N ILE A 14 -0.24 20.85 3.00
CA ILE A 14 1.03 20.22 2.67
C ILE A 14 2.20 21.11 3.13
N SER A 15 2.18 22.40 2.79
CA SER A 15 3.22 23.34 3.21
C SER A 15 3.33 23.46 4.73
N LYS A 16 2.19 23.49 5.45
CA LYS A 16 2.17 23.49 6.91
C LYS A 16 2.78 22.22 7.49
N HIS A 17 2.42 21.05 6.95
CA HIS A 17 2.96 19.77 7.42
C HIS A 17 4.45 19.63 7.15
N LEU A 18 4.96 20.14 6.05
CA LEU A 18 6.39 20.21 5.78
C LEU A 18 7.09 21.10 6.79
N ALA A 19 6.59 22.33 6.98
CA ALA A 19 7.18 23.30 7.91
C ALA A 19 7.20 22.77 9.36
N THR A 20 6.10 22.17 9.84
CA THR A 20 6.03 21.65 11.22
C THR A 20 6.96 20.49 11.49
N ARG A 21 7.46 19.82 10.45
CA ARG A 21 8.41 18.67 10.54
C ARG A 21 9.82 19.03 10.12
N ASN A 22 10.06 20.29 9.81
CA ASN A 22 11.34 20.79 9.27
C ASN A 22 11.76 20.00 8.00
N LEU A 23 10.78 19.71 7.12
CA LEU A 23 10.98 19.04 5.85
C LEU A 23 10.80 20.02 4.69
N THR A 24 11.53 19.82 3.61
CA THR A 24 11.41 20.62 2.38
C THR A 24 10.49 19.99 1.35
N TYR A 25 10.28 18.70 1.42
CA TYR A 25 9.44 17.92 0.50
C TYR A 25 8.95 16.62 1.16
N PHE A 26 7.94 15.98 0.55
CA PHE A 26 7.58 14.59 0.80
C PHE A 26 8.07 13.71 -0.36
N ASP A 27 8.63 12.54 -0.05
CA ASP A 27 9.04 11.56 -1.07
C ASP A 27 7.84 10.94 -1.79
N LEU A 28 6.77 10.66 -1.06
CA LEU A 28 5.52 10.16 -1.59
C LEU A 28 4.34 10.80 -0.83
N PHE A 29 3.39 11.34 -1.57
CA PHE A 29 2.12 11.81 -1.05
C PHE A 29 0.98 10.99 -1.65
N VAL A 30 0.26 10.27 -0.81
CA VAL A 30 -0.87 9.43 -1.22
C VAL A 30 -2.17 10.10 -0.81
N ILE A 31 -3.08 10.27 -1.76
CA ILE A 31 -4.42 10.78 -1.48
C ILE A 31 -5.38 9.60 -1.26
N GLU A 32 -6.15 9.65 -0.18
CA GLU A 32 -7.16 8.65 0.14
C GLU A 32 -8.49 8.99 -0.53
N ASN A 33 -9.17 7.97 -1.06
CA ASN A 33 -10.50 8.13 -1.64
C ASN A 33 -11.52 8.53 -0.56
N SER A 34 -12.42 9.43 -0.94
CA SER A 34 -13.58 9.86 -0.15
C SER A 34 -14.62 10.47 -1.10
N PRO A 35 -15.88 10.64 -0.69
CA PRO A 35 -16.91 11.23 -1.56
C PRO A 35 -16.49 12.59 -2.14
N PHE A 36 -15.88 13.47 -1.34
CA PHE A 36 -15.37 14.76 -1.82
C PHE A 36 -14.23 14.59 -2.85
N VAL A 37 -13.32 13.67 -2.61
CA VAL A 37 -12.19 13.39 -3.50
C VAL A 37 -12.69 12.77 -4.79
N GLU A 38 -13.64 11.84 -4.72
CA GLU A 38 -14.22 11.19 -5.88
C GLU A 38 -14.90 12.17 -6.85
N GLU A 39 -15.70 13.10 -6.32
CA GLU A 39 -16.34 14.15 -7.11
C GLU A 39 -15.33 15.13 -7.76
N ASN A 40 -14.20 15.36 -7.11
CA ASN A 40 -13.22 16.36 -7.51
C ASN A 40 -11.89 15.75 -7.99
N VAL A 41 -11.84 14.45 -8.27
CA VAL A 41 -10.60 13.70 -8.45
C VAL A 41 -9.64 14.31 -9.45
N LEU A 42 -10.11 14.75 -10.61
CA LEU A 42 -9.25 15.34 -11.64
C LEU A 42 -8.70 16.73 -11.23
N LYS A 43 -9.50 17.53 -10.53
CA LYS A 43 -9.05 18.85 -10.02
C LYS A 43 -7.98 18.65 -8.93
N ILE A 44 -8.21 17.68 -8.05
CA ILE A 44 -7.25 17.33 -6.99
C ILE A 44 -5.97 16.81 -7.62
N TRP A 45 -6.08 15.92 -8.61
CA TRP A 45 -4.91 15.37 -9.29
C TRP A 45 -4.07 16.48 -9.93
N ARG A 46 -4.68 17.43 -10.64
CA ARG A 46 -3.98 18.61 -11.19
C ARG A 46 -3.29 19.45 -10.12
N THR A 47 -3.89 19.59 -8.95
CA THR A 47 -3.26 20.30 -7.84
C THR A 47 -2.02 19.55 -7.34
N LEU A 48 -2.09 18.22 -7.22
CA LEU A 48 -0.95 17.37 -6.86
C LEU A 48 0.17 17.40 -7.90
N GLU A 49 -0.16 17.40 -9.19
CA GLU A 49 0.81 17.58 -10.28
C GLU A 49 1.56 18.93 -10.15
N ASN A 50 0.86 20.02 -9.85
CA ASN A 50 1.50 21.33 -9.64
C ASN A 50 2.43 21.31 -8.41
N LEU A 51 2.03 20.64 -7.34
CA LEU A 51 2.86 20.46 -6.15
C LEU A 51 4.09 19.56 -6.40
N HIS A 52 3.96 18.57 -7.28
CA HIS A 52 5.09 17.78 -7.77
C HIS A 52 6.05 18.66 -8.60
N LEU A 53 5.55 19.43 -9.55
CA LEU A 53 6.37 20.34 -10.37
C LEU A 53 7.09 21.39 -9.53
N SER A 54 6.46 21.87 -8.45
CA SER A 54 7.10 22.79 -7.49
C SER A 54 8.06 22.09 -6.51
N LYS A 55 8.28 20.79 -6.65
CA LYS A 55 9.18 19.94 -5.84
C LYS A 55 8.80 19.82 -4.36
N LEU A 56 7.59 20.17 -3.98
CA LEU A 56 7.07 19.90 -2.65
C LEU A 56 6.70 18.42 -2.46
N LEU A 57 6.34 17.75 -3.55
CA LEU A 57 6.07 16.31 -3.60
C LEU A 57 6.99 15.67 -4.64
N ARG A 58 7.74 14.64 -4.28
CA ARG A 58 8.58 13.88 -5.25
C ARG A 58 7.75 12.90 -6.06
N ASN A 59 6.82 12.23 -5.41
CA ASN A 59 5.91 11.27 -6.02
C ASN A 59 4.51 11.48 -5.47
N ILE A 60 3.51 11.11 -6.26
CA ILE A 60 2.09 11.19 -5.90
C ILE A 60 1.41 9.85 -6.16
N GLY A 61 0.48 9.48 -5.31
CA GLY A 61 -0.20 8.18 -5.36
C GLY A 61 -1.65 8.24 -4.93
N LEU A 62 -2.34 7.12 -5.05
CA LEU A 62 -3.76 6.95 -4.75
C LEU A 62 -3.96 5.85 -3.71
N SER A 63 -4.94 5.97 -2.82
CA SER A 63 -5.30 4.96 -1.83
C SER A 63 -6.80 4.69 -1.84
N GLY A 64 -7.19 3.41 -1.97
CA GLY A 64 -8.58 2.97 -1.89
C GLY A 64 -9.48 3.49 -3.03
N PHE A 65 -8.92 3.76 -4.19
CA PHE A 65 -9.69 4.24 -5.34
C PHE A 65 -10.26 3.07 -6.14
N PRO A 66 -11.54 3.16 -6.56
CA PRO A 66 -12.09 2.25 -7.57
C PRO A 66 -11.30 2.33 -8.88
N ARG A 67 -11.11 1.20 -9.55
CA ARG A 67 -10.39 1.09 -10.82
C ARG A 67 -10.81 2.16 -11.84
N LYS A 68 -12.12 2.38 -12.01
CA LYS A 68 -12.67 3.40 -12.92
C LYS A 68 -12.07 4.80 -12.69
N HIS A 69 -11.83 5.20 -11.45
CA HIS A 69 -11.24 6.49 -11.14
C HIS A 69 -9.74 6.51 -11.41
N MET A 70 -9.05 5.42 -11.16
CA MET A 70 -7.63 5.28 -11.50
C MET A 70 -7.41 5.38 -13.02
N GLU A 71 -8.22 4.66 -13.81
CA GLU A 71 -8.20 4.74 -15.28
C GLU A 71 -8.49 6.16 -15.78
N LYS A 72 -9.47 6.84 -15.18
CA LYS A 72 -9.79 8.24 -15.51
C LYS A 72 -8.64 9.19 -15.21
N ILE A 73 -7.92 8.99 -14.10
CA ILE A 73 -6.72 9.78 -13.79
C ILE A 73 -5.64 9.48 -14.83
N LEU A 74 -5.34 8.20 -15.08
CA LEU A 74 -4.29 7.78 -16.02
C LEU A 74 -4.51 8.32 -17.43
N SER A 75 -5.78 8.45 -17.87
CA SER A 75 -6.11 8.94 -19.20
C SER A 75 -5.81 10.43 -19.44
N VAL A 76 -5.68 11.23 -18.36
CA VAL A 76 -5.49 12.69 -18.44
C VAL A 76 -4.26 13.20 -17.67
N ALA A 77 -3.61 12.35 -16.90
CA ALA A 77 -2.48 12.72 -16.07
C ALA A 77 -1.25 13.08 -16.91
N VAL A 78 -0.66 14.22 -16.62
CA VAL A 78 0.68 14.61 -17.10
C VAL A 78 1.74 13.91 -16.26
N ILE A 79 1.54 13.89 -14.93
CA ILE A 79 2.33 13.11 -13.99
C ILE A 79 1.49 11.92 -13.56
N LYS A 80 1.88 10.72 -13.98
CA LYS A 80 1.19 9.48 -13.59
C LYS A 80 1.32 9.22 -12.10
N PRO A 81 0.35 8.52 -11.46
CA PRO A 81 0.55 7.97 -10.13
C PRO A 81 1.84 7.15 -10.07
N PHE A 82 2.61 7.31 -9.01
CA PHE A 82 3.77 6.46 -8.72
C PHE A 82 3.34 5.17 -8.02
N ALA A 83 2.33 5.28 -7.14
CA ALA A 83 1.90 4.17 -6.32
C ALA A 83 0.37 4.13 -6.17
N ILE A 84 -0.13 2.92 -6.02
CA ILE A 84 -1.49 2.62 -5.56
C ILE A 84 -1.36 1.93 -4.19
N GLN A 85 -2.10 2.42 -3.20
CA GLN A 85 -2.17 1.83 -1.89
C GLN A 85 -3.55 1.18 -1.69
N ASP A 86 -3.56 -0.11 -1.35
CA ASP A 86 -4.80 -0.85 -1.10
C ASP A 86 -4.57 -1.97 -0.07
N ILE A 87 -5.64 -2.60 0.42
CA ILE A 87 -5.53 -3.78 1.27
C ILE A 87 -4.92 -4.92 0.44
N PHE A 88 -3.88 -5.54 0.98
CA PHE A 88 -3.21 -6.64 0.33
C PHE A 88 -2.71 -7.66 1.34
N ASN A 89 -3.38 -8.79 1.39
CA ASN A 89 -3.00 -9.97 2.18
C ASN A 89 -3.60 -11.21 1.50
N PRO A 90 -3.26 -12.45 1.89
CA PRO A 90 -3.75 -13.66 1.25
C PRO A 90 -5.28 -13.78 1.14
N PHE A 91 -6.05 -13.29 2.11
CA PHE A 91 -7.51 -13.27 2.04
C PHE A 91 -8.07 -12.20 1.11
N PHE A 92 -7.30 -11.12 0.87
CA PHE A 92 -7.65 -9.98 0.05
C PHE A 92 -6.51 -9.65 -0.91
N SER A 93 -6.03 -10.66 -1.65
CA SER A 93 -4.93 -10.50 -2.61
C SER A 93 -5.33 -9.77 -3.89
N ASN A 94 -6.40 -9.02 -3.86
CA ASN A 94 -7.01 -8.19 -4.92
C ASN A 94 -6.27 -8.28 -6.27
N ASN A 95 -6.39 -9.44 -6.93
CA ASN A 95 -5.67 -9.73 -8.18
C ASN A 95 -5.93 -8.65 -9.26
N GLU A 96 -7.10 -8.00 -9.22
CA GLU A 96 -7.44 -6.94 -10.17
C GLU A 96 -6.56 -5.70 -9.98
N ILE A 97 -6.35 -5.25 -8.74
CA ILE A 97 -5.49 -4.10 -8.43
C ILE A 97 -4.01 -4.45 -8.67
N SER A 98 -3.58 -5.66 -8.27
CA SER A 98 -2.22 -6.11 -8.53
C SER A 98 -1.90 -6.13 -10.03
N GLN A 99 -2.77 -6.74 -10.84
CA GLN A 99 -2.64 -6.75 -12.30
C GLN A 99 -2.68 -5.33 -12.89
N PHE A 100 -3.58 -4.48 -12.38
CA PHE A 100 -3.64 -3.08 -12.81
C PHE A 100 -2.31 -2.36 -12.57
N CYS A 101 -1.71 -2.51 -11.39
CA CYS A 101 -0.42 -1.93 -11.07
C CYS A 101 0.70 -2.45 -11.99
N GLN A 102 0.73 -3.76 -12.25
CA GLN A 102 1.70 -4.36 -13.17
C GLN A 102 1.58 -3.84 -14.60
N ILE A 103 0.34 -3.77 -15.14
CA ILE A 103 0.09 -3.30 -16.50
C ILE A 103 0.52 -1.83 -16.69
N HIS A 104 0.35 -1.00 -15.65
CA HIS A 104 0.61 0.43 -15.72
C HIS A 104 1.96 0.85 -15.14
N ASP A 105 2.80 -0.11 -14.69
CA ASP A 105 4.09 0.12 -14.04
C ASP A 105 3.95 1.02 -12.79
N LEU A 106 3.03 0.66 -11.91
CA LEU A 106 2.74 1.36 -10.66
C LEU A 106 3.18 0.52 -9.46
N LEU A 107 3.75 1.14 -8.44
CA LEU A 107 4.06 0.46 -7.19
C LEU A 107 2.75 0.12 -6.44
N LEU A 108 2.55 -1.14 -6.11
CA LEU A 108 1.49 -1.53 -5.17
C LEU A 108 2.01 -1.45 -3.73
N ILE A 109 1.35 -0.65 -2.90
CA ILE A 109 1.59 -0.56 -1.46
C ILE A 109 0.48 -1.32 -0.75
N GLY A 110 0.84 -2.45 -0.14
CA GLY A 110 -0.10 -3.35 0.53
C GLY A 110 -0.31 -2.98 1.99
N MET A 111 -1.52 -2.56 2.33
CA MET A 111 -1.95 -2.36 3.72
C MET A 111 -2.46 -3.65 4.32
N SER A 112 -2.34 -3.77 5.64
CA SER A 112 -2.82 -4.92 6.42
C SER A 112 -2.30 -6.28 5.92
N PRO A 113 -1.00 -6.43 5.62
CA PRO A 113 -0.46 -7.67 5.07
C PRO A 113 -0.59 -8.86 6.02
N LEU A 114 -0.75 -8.62 7.31
CA LEU A 114 -0.95 -9.62 8.36
C LEU A 114 -2.42 -9.77 8.76
N ASP A 115 -3.33 -9.13 8.05
CA ASP A 115 -4.80 -9.17 8.24
C ASP A 115 -5.27 -8.92 9.68
N TYR A 116 -4.67 -7.95 10.35
CA TYR A 116 -5.01 -7.65 11.76
C TYR A 116 -6.38 -6.98 11.95
N LEU A 117 -6.95 -6.39 10.87
CA LEU A 117 -8.17 -5.57 10.96
C LEU A 117 -9.45 -6.40 10.85
N ASN A 118 -9.49 -7.39 9.98
CA ASN A 118 -10.72 -8.10 9.63
C ASN A 118 -10.83 -9.47 10.29
N SER A 119 -9.79 -10.27 10.32
CA SER A 119 -9.80 -11.64 10.82
C SER A 119 -9.10 -11.85 12.17
N LYS A 120 -8.77 -10.76 12.87
CA LYS A 120 -8.12 -10.80 14.20
C LYS A 120 -6.84 -11.67 14.25
N GLY A 121 -6.10 -11.69 13.15
CA GLY A 121 -4.84 -12.42 13.08
C GLY A 121 -4.97 -13.90 12.70
N LYS A 122 -6.07 -14.33 12.11
CA LYS A 122 -6.25 -15.71 11.62
C LYS A 122 -5.13 -16.13 10.67
N LEU A 123 -4.62 -15.25 9.82
CA LEU A 123 -3.50 -15.54 8.94
C LEU A 123 -2.25 -15.99 9.70
N LEU A 124 -1.96 -15.38 10.86
CA LEU A 124 -0.79 -15.73 11.67
C LEU A 124 -0.88 -17.11 12.32
N THR A 125 -2.09 -17.66 12.45
CA THR A 125 -2.37 -18.98 13.03
C THR A 125 -2.82 -20.01 12.00
N ASN A 126 -2.94 -19.62 10.72
CA ASN A 126 -3.32 -20.51 9.65
C ASN A 126 -2.31 -21.65 9.49
N SER A 127 -2.80 -22.88 9.30
CA SER A 127 -1.96 -24.10 9.26
C SER A 127 -0.94 -24.06 8.13
N THR A 128 -1.34 -23.64 6.93
CA THR A 128 -0.44 -23.51 5.78
C THR A 128 0.67 -22.50 6.04
N VAL A 129 0.32 -21.30 6.57
CA VAL A 129 1.30 -20.26 6.88
C VAL A 129 2.27 -20.71 7.96
N THR A 130 1.78 -21.35 9.03
CA THR A 130 2.62 -21.82 10.14
C THR A 130 3.52 -23.00 9.74
N GLU A 131 3.06 -23.88 8.84
CA GLU A 131 3.88 -24.96 8.29
C GLU A 131 5.03 -24.40 7.44
N ILE A 132 4.72 -23.48 6.51
CA ILE A 132 5.75 -22.84 5.67
C ILE A 132 6.75 -22.09 6.55
N ALA A 133 6.27 -21.32 7.53
CA ALA A 133 7.12 -20.58 8.48
C ALA A 133 8.12 -21.52 9.18
N ARG A 134 7.63 -22.66 9.70
CA ARG A 134 8.47 -23.66 10.36
C ARG A 134 9.53 -24.24 9.42
N ASN A 135 9.18 -24.55 8.17
CA ASN A 135 10.12 -25.11 7.19
C ASN A 135 11.27 -24.16 6.85
N HIS A 136 11.01 -22.84 6.95
CA HIS A 136 12.00 -21.79 6.72
C HIS A 136 12.68 -21.25 7.99
N ASN A 137 12.39 -21.82 9.18
CA ASN A 137 12.83 -21.25 10.48
C ASN A 137 12.47 -19.76 10.64
N ALA A 138 11.32 -19.37 10.11
CA ALA A 138 10.78 -18.02 10.13
C ALA A 138 9.51 -17.96 10.97
N SER A 139 9.06 -16.74 11.30
CA SER A 139 7.75 -16.56 11.90
C SER A 139 6.64 -16.50 10.82
N PRO A 140 5.37 -16.74 11.21
CA PRO A 140 4.24 -16.55 10.31
C PRO A 140 4.16 -15.11 9.75
N ALA A 141 4.52 -14.10 10.55
CA ALA A 141 4.57 -12.71 10.10
C ALA A 141 5.63 -12.51 9.01
N GLN A 142 6.85 -13.02 9.21
CA GLN A 142 7.91 -12.98 8.21
C GLN A 142 7.50 -13.70 6.92
N THR A 143 6.84 -14.86 7.02
CA THR A 143 6.35 -15.62 5.85
C THR A 143 5.34 -14.81 5.04
N LEU A 144 4.38 -14.17 5.68
CA LEU A 144 3.37 -13.33 5.01
C LEU A 144 3.99 -12.08 4.38
N LEU A 145 4.97 -11.47 5.04
CA LEU A 145 5.68 -10.31 4.50
C LEU A 145 6.58 -10.71 3.31
N ALA A 146 7.26 -11.84 3.37
CA ALA A 146 8.02 -12.38 2.26
C ALA A 146 7.12 -12.69 1.05
N TRP A 147 5.94 -13.29 1.29
CA TRP A 147 4.93 -13.52 0.25
C TRP A 147 4.50 -12.20 -0.40
N ALA A 148 4.20 -11.16 0.37
CA ALA A 148 3.81 -9.86 -0.18
C ALA A 148 4.93 -9.24 -1.03
N ILE A 149 6.18 -9.28 -0.56
CA ILE A 149 7.34 -8.75 -1.29
C ILE A 149 7.57 -9.54 -2.59
N GLN A 150 7.52 -10.87 -2.54
CA GLN A 150 7.66 -11.71 -3.73
C GLN A 150 6.48 -11.55 -4.72
N SER A 151 5.32 -11.08 -4.24
CA SER A 151 4.19 -10.66 -5.05
C SER A 151 4.34 -9.24 -5.61
N GLN A 152 5.55 -8.67 -5.58
CA GLN A 152 5.85 -7.31 -6.06
C GLN A 152 5.04 -6.21 -5.34
N THR A 153 4.69 -6.44 -4.09
CA THR A 153 3.96 -5.50 -3.26
C THR A 153 4.87 -4.98 -2.15
N LEU A 154 4.81 -3.68 -1.86
CA LEU A 154 5.48 -3.07 -0.72
C LEU A 154 4.56 -3.17 0.51
N PRO A 155 4.78 -4.09 1.45
CA PRO A 155 3.92 -4.24 2.62
C PRO A 155 4.14 -3.09 3.61
N VAL A 156 3.04 -2.52 4.11
CA VAL A 156 3.06 -1.52 5.18
C VAL A 156 2.40 -2.11 6.41
N ILE A 157 3.19 -2.16 7.50
CA ILE A 157 2.77 -2.70 8.79
C ILE A 157 2.91 -1.66 9.88
N GLN A 158 2.07 -1.77 10.89
CA GLN A 158 2.14 -0.97 12.10
C GLN A 158 2.38 -1.86 13.32
N THR A 159 3.38 -1.52 14.11
CA THR A 159 3.64 -2.19 15.39
C THR A 159 4.20 -1.19 16.41
N LEU A 160 3.89 -1.41 17.68
CA LEU A 160 4.50 -0.71 18.82
C LEU A 160 5.57 -1.58 19.52
N ASN A 161 5.74 -2.83 19.07
CA ASN A 161 6.72 -3.77 19.62
C ASN A 161 8.04 -3.67 18.86
N THR A 162 9.11 -3.29 19.54
CA THR A 162 10.45 -3.14 18.94
C THR A 162 11.03 -4.45 18.42
N ASP A 163 10.67 -5.59 19.00
CA ASP A 163 11.12 -6.90 18.52
C ASP A 163 10.44 -7.29 17.21
N HIS A 164 9.15 -6.97 17.06
CA HIS A 164 8.47 -7.11 15.76
C HIS A 164 9.10 -6.20 14.70
N VAL A 165 9.56 -4.98 15.05
CA VAL A 165 10.26 -4.12 14.07
C VAL A 165 11.53 -4.80 13.58
N LYS A 166 12.35 -5.35 14.47
CA LYS A 166 13.58 -6.07 14.12
C LYS A 166 13.28 -7.29 13.25
N GLU A 167 12.31 -8.10 13.70
CA GLU A 167 11.87 -9.30 12.97
C GLU A 167 11.41 -8.97 11.54
N ASN A 168 10.59 -7.93 11.39
CA ASN A 168 10.04 -7.52 10.11
C ASN A 168 11.08 -6.95 9.14
N ILE A 169 12.22 -6.44 9.64
CA ILE A 169 13.33 -5.95 8.80
C ILE A 169 14.22 -7.12 8.33
N MET A 170 14.31 -8.21 9.11
CA MET A 170 15.15 -9.37 8.83
C MET A 170 14.49 -10.33 7.81
N LEU A 171 14.07 -9.82 6.67
CA LEU A 171 13.38 -10.59 5.61
C LEU A 171 14.25 -10.87 4.39
N SER A 172 15.47 -10.34 4.34
CA SER A 172 16.29 -10.29 3.11
C SER A 172 16.60 -11.66 2.51
N ASP A 173 16.63 -12.71 3.32
CA ASP A 173 17.05 -14.04 2.92
C ASP A 173 15.87 -15.05 2.81
N LEU A 174 14.67 -14.66 3.23
CA LEU A 174 13.50 -15.52 3.19
C LEU A 174 12.89 -15.52 1.79
N LYS A 175 13.09 -16.62 1.08
CA LYS A 175 12.56 -16.84 -0.26
C LYS A 175 11.62 -18.05 -0.28
N LEU A 176 10.36 -17.79 -0.55
CA LEU A 176 9.33 -18.82 -0.72
C LEU A 176 9.43 -19.46 -2.11
N SER A 177 9.21 -20.77 -2.18
CA SER A 177 9.09 -21.49 -3.45
C SER A 177 7.80 -21.10 -4.17
N GLU A 178 7.74 -21.37 -5.50
CA GLU A 178 6.51 -21.14 -6.27
C GLU A 178 5.29 -21.90 -5.74
N LYS A 179 5.52 -23.09 -5.16
CA LYS A 179 4.45 -23.87 -4.54
C LYS A 179 3.91 -23.17 -3.31
N GLU A 180 4.79 -22.75 -2.40
CA GLU A 180 4.40 -22.03 -1.18
C GLU A 180 3.71 -20.69 -1.49
N MET A 181 4.18 -19.97 -2.52
CA MET A 181 3.50 -18.75 -3.00
C MET A 181 2.07 -19.06 -3.46
N ARG A 182 1.85 -20.15 -4.21
CA ARG A 182 0.51 -20.56 -4.64
C ARG A 182 -0.35 -21.02 -3.46
N ASP A 183 0.21 -21.81 -2.55
CA ASP A 183 -0.52 -22.32 -1.38
C ASP A 183 -1.04 -21.16 -0.51
N ILE A 184 -0.23 -20.11 -0.31
CA ILE A 184 -0.65 -18.88 0.39
C ILE A 184 -1.69 -18.10 -0.41
N CYS A 185 -1.55 -17.98 -1.74
CA CYS A 185 -2.52 -17.27 -2.58
C CYS A 185 -3.92 -17.93 -2.60
N GLN A 186 -4.02 -19.21 -2.28
CA GLN A 186 -5.28 -19.97 -2.27
C GLN A 186 -6.02 -19.89 -0.94
N LEU A 187 -5.44 -19.25 0.07
CA LEU A 187 -6.09 -19.10 1.37
C LEU A 187 -7.38 -18.28 1.25
N THR A 188 -8.40 -18.73 1.96
CA THR A 188 -9.70 -18.06 2.05
C THR A 188 -10.03 -17.74 3.50
N GLU A 189 -10.85 -16.70 3.72
CA GLU A 189 -11.22 -16.25 5.07
C GLU A 189 -12.00 -17.32 5.87
N THR A 190 -12.50 -18.35 5.19
CA THR A 190 -13.32 -19.44 5.75
C THR A 190 -12.49 -20.62 6.27
N GLU A 191 -11.20 -20.65 6.06
CA GLU A 191 -10.24 -21.63 6.58
C GLU A 191 -9.51 -21.07 7.81
#